data_32c756b3038e412d4d8b60f380d9ca00
#
_entry.id   32c756b3038e412d4d8b60f380d9ca00
#
_cell.length_a   1.000
_cell.length_b   1.000
_cell.length_c   1.000
_cell.angle_alpha   90.00
_cell.angle_beta   90.00
_cell.angle_gamma   90.00
#
_symmetry.space_group_name_H-M   'P 1'
#
loop_
_entity.id
_entity.type
_entity.pdbx_description
1 polymer ?
#
loop_
_entity_poly.entity_id
_entity_poly.type
_entity_poly.pdbx_seq_one_letter_code
_entity_poly.pdbx_strand_id
1 'polypeptide(L)'
;MIRGLFCGISEYRANQKLPYCVNDAKKMKETFESVFLCSKDSINVLAMNGEIENSTYTSELKTFSKSCTEEDIAIVYYSGHGGVDEEGANYLYATNTYEGNNTTYIYFDVIIERLKESKVKSKLIIIDACHADSNFGTEQQKFDTDQALEIVYKSGITAIFSCRKDQESYPYNSGEISAFTQFFVIQLIIKNRINQKDYI
;
A
#
# COMPACT_ATOMS: atom_id res chain seq x y z
N MET A 1 -14.78 -10.77 -8.68
CA MET A 1 -15.04 -9.32 -8.40
C MET A 1 -13.76 -8.69 -7.90
N ILE A 2 -13.50 -7.35 -8.11
CA ILE A 2 -12.37 -6.69 -7.44
C ILE A 2 -12.74 -6.40 -6.00
N ARG A 3 -11.86 -6.76 -5.07
CA ARG A 3 -11.94 -6.44 -3.65
C ARG A 3 -10.63 -5.78 -3.21
N GLY A 4 -10.71 -4.73 -2.42
CA GLY A 4 -9.54 -3.95 -2.01
C GLY A 4 -9.50 -3.65 -0.53
N LEU A 5 -8.28 -3.66 0.03
CA LEU A 5 -7.95 -3.11 1.33
C LEU A 5 -6.90 -2.03 1.13
N PHE A 6 -7.32 -0.77 1.20
CA PHE A 6 -6.47 0.38 0.92
C PHE A 6 -6.19 1.14 2.21
N CYS A 7 -4.95 1.51 2.42
CA CYS A 7 -4.51 2.21 3.62
C CYS A 7 -3.57 3.35 3.26
N GLY A 8 -3.84 4.54 3.79
CA GLY A 8 -2.97 5.69 3.70
C GLY A 8 -2.73 6.27 5.09
N ILE A 9 -1.50 6.21 5.59
CA ILE A 9 -1.17 6.66 6.94
C ILE A 9 -0.46 8.01 6.86
N SER A 10 -1.11 9.03 7.43
CA SER A 10 -0.63 10.42 7.41
C SER A 10 -0.08 10.87 8.77
N GLU A 11 -0.53 10.24 9.84
CA GLU A 11 -0.20 10.64 11.21
C GLU A 11 0.64 9.56 11.90
N TYR A 12 1.79 9.97 12.42
CA TYR A 12 2.75 9.11 13.12
C TYR A 12 3.11 9.71 14.47
N ARG A 13 3.20 8.89 15.52
CA ARG A 13 3.54 9.36 16.88
C ARG A 13 5.01 9.74 17.03
N ALA A 14 5.88 9.03 16.34
CA ALA A 14 7.34 9.16 16.48
C ALA A 14 8.05 9.55 15.16
N ASN A 15 7.31 9.79 14.09
CA ASN A 15 7.88 10.04 12.77
C ASN A 15 7.23 11.25 12.09
N GLN A 16 7.83 11.71 11.01
CA GLN A 16 7.32 12.82 10.21
C GLN A 16 5.95 12.46 9.62
N LYS A 17 5.02 13.43 9.66
CA LYS A 17 3.71 13.31 9.03
C LYS A 17 3.80 13.32 7.52
N LEU A 18 2.95 12.53 6.87
CA LEU A 18 2.78 12.48 5.42
C LEU A 18 1.33 12.83 5.05
N PRO A 19 0.97 14.11 5.02
CA PRO A 19 -0.43 14.54 4.96
C PRO A 19 -1.20 14.07 3.72
N TYR A 20 -0.51 13.67 2.66
CA TYR A 20 -1.09 13.24 1.40
C TYR A 20 -1.49 11.74 1.35
N CYS A 21 -0.95 10.88 2.21
CA CYS A 21 -1.15 9.43 2.10
C CYS A 21 -2.61 8.98 2.23
N VAL A 22 -3.40 9.64 3.10
CA VAL A 22 -4.85 9.39 3.19
C VAL A 22 -5.56 9.70 1.88
N ASN A 23 -5.17 10.81 1.23
CA ASN A 23 -5.77 11.21 -0.04
C ASN A 23 -5.37 10.26 -1.17
N ASP A 24 -4.15 9.70 -1.12
CA ASP A 24 -3.72 8.65 -2.04
C ASP A 24 -4.64 7.44 -1.98
N ALA A 25 -4.90 6.91 -0.79
CA ALA A 25 -5.78 5.76 -0.61
C ALA A 25 -7.22 6.03 -1.07
N LYS A 26 -7.75 7.23 -0.78
CA LYS A 26 -9.07 7.66 -1.25
C LYS A 26 -9.11 7.78 -2.76
N LYS A 27 -8.10 8.41 -3.37
CA LYS A 27 -8.00 8.60 -4.81
C LYS A 27 -7.87 7.28 -5.56
N MET A 28 -7.07 6.35 -5.03
CA MET A 28 -6.96 5.00 -5.56
C MET A 28 -8.32 4.29 -5.54
N LYS A 29 -9.06 4.32 -4.41
CA LYS A 29 -10.40 3.75 -4.31
C LYS A 29 -11.33 4.31 -5.38
N GLU A 30 -11.49 5.64 -5.44
CA GLU A 30 -12.37 6.31 -6.40
C GLU A 30 -12.03 5.91 -7.85
N THR A 31 -10.74 5.79 -8.16
CA THR A 31 -10.27 5.41 -9.49
C THR A 31 -10.61 3.97 -9.81
N PHE A 32 -10.33 3.04 -8.90
CA PHE A 32 -10.66 1.62 -9.11
C PHE A 32 -12.17 1.42 -9.25
N GLU A 33 -12.98 2.09 -8.42
CA GLU A 33 -14.45 2.03 -8.53
C GLU A 33 -14.94 2.54 -9.89
N SER A 34 -14.39 3.65 -10.38
CA SER A 34 -14.84 4.24 -11.65
C SER A 34 -14.32 3.50 -12.87
N VAL A 35 -13.05 3.05 -12.85
CA VAL A 35 -12.42 2.38 -14.02
C VAL A 35 -12.90 0.96 -14.19
N PHE A 36 -13.05 0.22 -13.08
CA PHE A 36 -13.42 -1.20 -13.11
C PHE A 36 -14.88 -1.45 -12.74
N LEU A 37 -15.68 -0.40 -12.59
CA LEU A 37 -17.11 -0.47 -12.21
C LEU A 37 -17.35 -1.34 -10.97
N CYS A 38 -16.46 -1.22 -9.99
CA CYS A 38 -16.57 -1.96 -8.74
C CYS A 38 -17.73 -1.45 -7.89
N SER A 39 -18.31 -2.31 -7.06
CA SER A 39 -19.24 -1.88 -6.01
C SER A 39 -18.51 -0.98 -5.02
N LYS A 40 -19.20 0.06 -4.51
CA LYS A 40 -18.64 1.00 -3.50
C LYS A 40 -18.17 0.30 -2.23
N ASP A 41 -18.73 -0.85 -1.90
CA ASP A 41 -18.39 -1.63 -0.71
C ASP A 41 -17.30 -2.67 -0.98
N SER A 42 -16.81 -2.79 -2.22
CA SER A 42 -15.78 -3.77 -2.58
C SER A 42 -14.38 -3.34 -2.18
N ILE A 43 -14.16 -2.04 -1.96
CA ILE A 43 -12.88 -1.47 -1.55
C ILE A 43 -13.04 -0.75 -0.21
N ASN A 44 -12.41 -1.30 0.83
CA ASN A 44 -12.34 -0.69 2.15
C ASN A 44 -11.10 0.20 2.26
N VAL A 45 -11.27 1.44 2.74
CA VAL A 45 -10.16 2.36 3.04
C VAL A 45 -9.98 2.43 4.54
N LEU A 46 -8.82 1.99 5.00
CA LEU A 46 -8.37 2.10 6.38
C LEU A 46 -7.76 3.47 6.65
N ALA A 47 -7.64 3.84 7.92
CA ALA A 47 -7.01 5.08 8.37
C ALA A 47 -7.63 6.36 7.75
N MET A 48 -8.95 6.42 7.65
CA MET A 48 -9.67 7.56 7.05
C MET A 48 -9.39 8.92 7.72
N ASN A 49 -8.94 8.93 8.97
CA ASN A 49 -8.45 10.08 9.72
C ASN A 49 -6.93 10.24 9.70
N GLY A 50 -6.21 9.39 8.95
CA GLY A 50 -4.75 9.38 8.87
C GLY A 50 -4.06 8.46 9.87
N GLU A 51 -4.81 7.80 10.76
CA GLU A 51 -4.28 6.99 11.84
C GLU A 51 -4.77 5.54 11.79
N ILE A 52 -3.86 4.61 12.03
CA ILE A 52 -4.15 3.21 12.31
C ILE A 52 -3.01 2.55 13.09
N GLU A 53 -3.35 1.77 14.11
CA GLU A 53 -2.39 0.94 14.85
C GLU A 53 -2.04 -0.33 14.04
N ASN A 54 -0.81 -0.84 14.20
CA ASN A 54 -0.35 -2.05 13.52
C ASN A 54 -1.24 -3.28 13.79
N SER A 55 -1.72 -3.42 15.02
CA SER A 55 -2.62 -4.52 15.41
C SER A 55 -3.97 -4.45 14.71
N THR A 56 -4.52 -3.24 14.56
CA THR A 56 -5.76 -3.00 13.83
C THR A 56 -5.58 -3.29 12.34
N TYR A 57 -4.51 -2.76 11.72
CA TYR A 57 -4.20 -3.06 10.32
C TYR A 57 -4.09 -4.57 10.07
N THR A 58 -3.35 -5.28 10.91
CA THR A 58 -3.15 -6.73 10.78
C THR A 58 -4.45 -7.51 10.94
N SER A 59 -5.33 -7.07 11.85
CA SER A 59 -6.67 -7.66 12.06
C SER A 59 -7.57 -7.45 10.84
N GLU A 60 -7.58 -6.23 10.28
CA GLU A 60 -8.35 -5.88 9.07
C GLU A 60 -7.85 -6.67 7.86
N LEU A 61 -6.52 -6.77 7.68
CA LEU A 61 -5.91 -7.58 6.62
C LEU A 61 -6.32 -9.06 6.72
N LYS A 62 -6.33 -9.62 7.93
CA LYS A 62 -6.76 -11.00 8.18
C LYS A 62 -8.25 -11.18 7.85
N THR A 63 -9.08 -10.24 8.23
CA THR A 63 -10.52 -10.25 7.93
C THR A 63 -10.74 -10.14 6.43
N PHE A 64 -10.05 -9.21 5.76
CA PHE A 64 -10.10 -9.03 4.32
C PHE A 64 -9.69 -10.31 3.57
N SER A 65 -8.54 -10.89 3.90
CA SER A 65 -8.03 -12.10 3.22
C SER A 65 -8.99 -13.29 3.33
N LYS A 66 -9.65 -13.46 4.48
CA LYS A 66 -10.65 -14.50 4.70
C LYS A 66 -11.98 -14.26 4.01
N SER A 67 -12.34 -13.00 3.77
CA SER A 67 -13.60 -12.61 3.14
C SER A 67 -13.58 -12.74 1.62
N CYS A 68 -12.40 -12.82 1.00
CA CYS A 68 -12.25 -12.98 -0.43
C CYS A 68 -12.50 -14.43 -0.88
N THR A 69 -13.13 -14.58 -2.05
CA THR A 69 -13.42 -15.87 -2.70
C THR A 69 -12.45 -16.15 -3.84
N GLU A 70 -12.48 -17.38 -4.40
CA GLU A 70 -11.63 -17.75 -5.54
C GLU A 70 -11.88 -16.90 -6.80
N GLU A 71 -13.08 -16.36 -6.95
CA GLU A 71 -13.51 -15.55 -8.10
C GLU A 71 -13.11 -14.08 -7.96
N ASP A 72 -12.56 -13.68 -6.81
CA ASP A 72 -12.16 -12.32 -6.58
C ASP A 72 -10.74 -12.03 -7.10
N ILE A 73 -10.48 -10.74 -7.33
CA ILE A 73 -9.15 -10.16 -7.45
C ILE A 73 -8.91 -9.37 -6.17
N ALA A 74 -7.98 -9.81 -5.34
CA ALA A 74 -7.64 -9.13 -4.10
C ALA A 74 -6.55 -8.09 -4.34
N ILE A 75 -6.78 -6.86 -3.90
CA ILE A 75 -5.83 -5.76 -4.02
C ILE A 75 -5.55 -5.18 -2.63
N VAL A 76 -4.29 -5.15 -2.24
CA VAL A 76 -3.82 -4.43 -1.05
C VAL A 76 -3.03 -3.22 -1.52
N TYR A 77 -3.43 -2.02 -1.08
CA TYR A 77 -2.74 -0.76 -1.33
C TYR A 77 -2.28 -0.15 -0.01
N TYR A 78 -1.06 0.34 0.00
CA TYR A 78 -0.51 1.09 1.13
C TYR A 78 0.21 2.35 0.64
N SER A 79 -0.03 3.48 1.30
CA SER A 79 0.73 4.74 1.17
C SER A 79 1.17 5.20 2.55
N GLY A 80 2.47 5.42 2.74
CA GLY A 80 3.06 5.78 4.03
C GLY A 80 4.57 5.56 4.12
N HIS A 81 5.11 5.58 5.33
CA HIS A 81 6.51 5.24 5.57
C HIS A 81 6.77 3.73 5.49
N GLY A 82 7.99 3.38 5.14
CA GLY A 82 8.49 2.01 5.16
C GLY A 82 9.97 1.96 5.53
N GLY A 83 10.44 0.81 6.00
CA GLY A 83 11.82 0.61 6.41
C GLY A 83 12.23 -0.86 6.44
N VAL A 84 13.45 -1.10 6.86
CA VAL A 84 14.04 -2.42 7.09
C VAL A 84 14.53 -2.45 8.54
N ASP A 85 14.23 -3.52 9.26
CA ASP A 85 14.69 -3.68 10.64
C ASP A 85 16.15 -4.16 10.73
N GLU A 86 16.66 -4.34 11.94
CA GLU A 86 18.03 -4.77 12.21
C GLU A 86 18.36 -6.18 11.65
N GLU A 87 17.32 -7.00 11.43
CA GLU A 87 17.44 -8.34 10.88
C GLU A 87 17.31 -8.37 9.35
N GLY A 88 17.07 -7.21 8.74
CA GLY A 88 16.91 -7.04 7.29
C GLY A 88 15.48 -7.30 6.80
N ALA A 89 14.47 -7.38 7.68
CA ALA A 89 13.10 -7.60 7.27
C ALA A 89 12.38 -6.30 6.93
N ASN A 90 11.71 -6.27 5.77
CA ASN A 90 10.91 -5.14 5.34
C ASN A 90 9.65 -4.94 6.21
N TYR A 91 9.37 -3.70 6.58
CA TYR A 91 8.15 -3.35 7.28
C TYR A 91 7.56 -2.00 6.81
N LEU A 92 6.27 -1.85 6.99
CA LEU A 92 5.52 -0.62 6.80
C LEU A 92 5.19 -0.01 8.15
N TYR A 93 5.10 1.31 8.22
CA TYR A 93 4.81 2.03 9.45
C TYR A 93 3.32 2.08 9.71
N ALA A 94 2.92 1.79 10.94
CA ALA A 94 1.63 2.18 11.50
C ALA A 94 1.76 3.50 12.25
N THR A 95 0.67 4.09 12.69
CA THR A 95 0.68 5.32 13.51
C THR A 95 1.51 5.15 14.79
N ASN A 96 1.48 3.96 15.40
CA ASN A 96 2.20 3.60 16.60
C ASN A 96 3.60 3.02 16.35
N THR A 97 4.09 3.03 15.13
CA THR A 97 5.44 2.52 14.82
C THR A 97 6.49 3.36 15.57
N TYR A 98 7.29 2.66 16.33
CA TYR A 98 8.44 3.19 17.04
C TYR A 98 9.68 2.37 16.69
N GLU A 99 10.70 3.04 16.17
CA GLU A 99 11.92 2.39 15.72
C GLU A 99 12.62 1.66 16.87
N GLY A 100 13.18 0.48 16.55
CA GLY A 100 13.73 -0.42 17.56
C GLY A 100 12.69 -1.22 18.33
N ASN A 101 11.38 -0.99 18.09
CA ASN A 101 10.31 -1.78 18.68
C ASN A 101 9.54 -2.54 17.58
N ASN A 102 10.03 -3.71 17.24
CA ASN A 102 9.49 -4.55 16.18
C ASN A 102 8.03 -5.01 16.41
N THR A 103 7.53 -4.94 17.65
CA THR A 103 6.12 -5.26 17.94
C THR A 103 5.15 -4.22 17.40
N THR A 104 5.63 -3.06 16.93
CA THR A 104 4.83 -1.97 16.36
C THR A 104 4.88 -1.94 14.83
N TYR A 105 5.60 -2.85 14.21
CA TYR A 105 5.79 -2.90 12.76
C TYR A 105 4.66 -3.64 12.05
N ILE A 106 4.34 -3.23 10.82
CA ILE A 106 3.53 -3.99 9.88
C ILE A 106 4.50 -4.70 8.93
N TYR A 107 4.93 -5.90 9.28
CA TYR A 107 5.87 -6.64 8.45
C TYR A 107 5.29 -6.98 7.07
N PHE A 108 6.11 -6.77 6.04
CA PHE A 108 5.72 -7.06 4.67
C PHE A 108 5.44 -8.55 4.45
N ASP A 109 6.22 -9.43 5.08
CA ASP A 109 6.02 -10.87 5.03
C ASP A 109 4.65 -11.30 5.60
N VAL A 110 4.16 -10.62 6.65
CA VAL A 110 2.82 -10.86 7.19
C VAL A 110 1.74 -10.54 6.15
N ILE A 111 1.91 -9.48 5.35
CA ILE A 111 0.98 -9.15 4.27
C ILE A 111 0.98 -10.28 3.22
N ILE A 112 2.15 -10.73 2.82
CA ILE A 112 2.31 -11.84 1.86
C ILE A 112 1.66 -13.12 2.38
N GLU A 113 1.93 -13.51 3.64
CA GLU A 113 1.37 -14.73 4.24
C GLU A 113 -0.16 -14.67 4.30
N ARG A 114 -0.75 -13.55 4.75
CA ARG A 114 -2.21 -13.40 4.78
C ARG A 114 -2.85 -13.51 3.40
N LEU A 115 -2.21 -12.95 2.38
CA LEU A 115 -2.68 -13.10 1.00
C LEU A 115 -2.50 -14.54 0.49
N LYS A 116 -1.42 -15.23 0.85
CA LYS A 116 -1.23 -16.65 0.50
C LYS A 116 -2.29 -17.55 1.13
N GLU A 117 -2.66 -17.29 2.39
CA GLU A 117 -3.70 -18.03 3.10
C GLU A 117 -5.11 -17.82 2.51
N SER A 118 -5.33 -16.75 1.74
CA SER A 118 -6.61 -16.49 1.10
C SER A 118 -6.87 -17.45 -0.07
N LYS A 119 -8.15 -17.71 -0.36
CA LYS A 119 -8.57 -18.57 -1.49
C LYS A 119 -8.41 -17.89 -2.85
N VAL A 120 -8.13 -16.61 -2.88
CA VAL A 120 -8.02 -15.79 -4.09
C VAL A 120 -6.86 -16.27 -4.96
N LYS A 121 -7.10 -16.39 -6.28
CA LYS A 121 -6.07 -16.76 -7.27
C LYS A 121 -5.29 -15.54 -7.77
N SER A 122 -5.97 -14.40 -7.94
CA SER A 122 -5.36 -13.17 -8.46
C SER A 122 -5.15 -12.16 -7.35
N LYS A 123 -3.90 -11.87 -7.02
CA LYS A 123 -3.48 -11.02 -5.89
C LYS A 123 -2.55 -9.93 -6.39
N LEU A 124 -2.84 -8.69 -6.01
CA LEU A 124 -2.03 -7.51 -6.31
C LEU A 124 -1.72 -6.74 -5.03
N ILE A 125 -0.45 -6.41 -4.85
CA ILE A 125 0.01 -5.49 -3.81
C ILE A 125 0.54 -4.24 -4.49
N ILE A 126 0.15 -3.07 -4.00
CA ILE A 126 0.64 -1.78 -4.46
C ILE A 126 1.18 -1.04 -3.23
N ILE A 127 2.48 -0.76 -3.21
CA ILE A 127 3.16 -0.10 -2.10
C ILE A 127 3.73 1.23 -2.58
N ASP A 128 3.21 2.30 -2.03
CA ASP A 128 3.74 3.65 -2.13
C ASP A 128 4.39 4.02 -0.79
N ALA A 129 5.54 3.39 -0.52
CA ALA A 129 6.29 3.61 0.71
C ALA A 129 7.43 4.60 0.43
N CYS A 130 7.26 5.80 0.98
CA CYS A 130 8.30 6.83 1.00
C CYS A 130 9.19 6.66 2.23
N HIS A 131 10.37 7.31 2.18
CA HIS A 131 11.25 7.35 3.34
C HIS A 131 10.70 8.22 4.45
N ALA A 132 10.96 7.79 5.68
CA ALA A 132 11.11 8.74 6.76
C ALA A 132 12.37 9.57 6.48
N ASP A 133 12.23 10.89 6.32
CA ASP A 133 13.37 11.80 6.23
C ASP A 133 14.30 11.58 7.42
N SER A 134 15.60 11.39 7.14
CA SER A 134 16.68 11.16 8.10
C SER A 134 17.01 12.36 9.00
N ASN A 135 16.04 13.25 9.26
CA ASN A 135 16.22 14.41 10.15
C ASN A 135 16.45 14.06 11.63
N PHE A 136 16.36 12.78 12.00
CA PHE A 136 16.59 12.29 13.37
C PHE A 136 17.93 11.59 13.57
N GLY A 137 18.90 11.72 12.67
CA GLY A 137 20.31 11.40 12.96
C GLY A 137 20.67 9.91 13.00
N THR A 138 19.78 9.02 12.65
CA THR A 138 20.08 7.60 12.40
C THR A 138 19.95 7.33 10.91
N GLU A 139 20.95 6.68 10.30
CA GLU A 139 20.84 6.14 8.95
C GLU A 139 19.82 5.01 8.95
N GLN A 140 18.54 5.38 8.76
CA GLN A 140 17.48 4.40 8.64
C GLN A 140 17.62 3.64 7.31
N GLN A 141 17.58 2.33 7.40
CA GLN A 141 17.54 1.51 6.20
C GLN A 141 16.16 1.65 5.55
N LYS A 142 16.20 2.05 4.30
CA LYS A 142 15.02 2.23 3.45
C LYS A 142 14.34 0.89 3.19
N PHE A 143 13.03 0.90 2.95
CA PHE A 143 12.29 -0.29 2.46
C PHE A 143 13.02 -0.90 1.26
N ASP A 144 13.44 -2.14 1.39
CA ASP A 144 14.23 -2.84 0.38
C ASP A 144 13.30 -3.45 -0.68
N THR A 145 13.09 -2.70 -1.76
CA THR A 145 12.22 -3.11 -2.86
C THR A 145 12.73 -4.36 -3.57
N ASP A 146 14.05 -4.55 -3.67
CA ASP A 146 14.63 -5.69 -4.36
C ASP A 146 14.36 -6.98 -3.57
N GLN A 147 14.54 -6.93 -2.25
CA GLN A 147 14.18 -8.03 -1.36
C GLN A 147 12.67 -8.31 -1.40
N ALA A 148 11.85 -7.27 -1.35
CA ALA A 148 10.39 -7.41 -1.44
C ALA A 148 9.95 -8.07 -2.75
N LEU A 149 10.58 -7.74 -3.88
CA LEU A 149 10.32 -8.37 -5.18
C LEU A 149 10.68 -9.86 -5.19
N GLU A 150 11.77 -10.28 -4.54
CA GLU A 150 12.12 -11.71 -4.41
C GLU A 150 11.05 -12.49 -3.63
N ILE A 151 10.57 -11.93 -2.52
CA ILE A 151 9.52 -12.54 -1.69
C ILE A 151 8.23 -12.68 -2.51
N VAL A 152 7.83 -11.62 -3.20
CA VAL A 152 6.64 -11.59 -4.05
C VAL A 152 6.72 -12.61 -5.18
N TYR A 153 7.85 -12.66 -5.89
CA TYR A 153 8.06 -13.61 -6.99
C TYR A 153 7.86 -15.07 -6.55
N LYS A 154 8.39 -15.42 -5.38
CA LYS A 154 8.24 -16.78 -4.80
C LYS A 154 6.81 -17.08 -4.30
N SER A 155 5.99 -16.05 -4.11
CA SER A 155 4.64 -16.17 -3.53
C SER A 155 3.52 -16.31 -4.56
N GLY A 156 3.77 -16.06 -5.84
CA GLY A 156 2.74 -16.03 -6.88
C GLY A 156 1.80 -14.81 -6.77
N ILE A 157 2.25 -13.75 -6.09
CA ILE A 157 1.54 -12.47 -5.96
C ILE A 157 2.15 -11.48 -6.95
N THR A 158 1.37 -10.59 -7.52
CA THR A 158 1.86 -9.46 -8.30
C THR A 158 2.07 -8.25 -7.38
N ALA A 159 3.20 -7.54 -7.54
CA ALA A 159 3.42 -6.30 -6.79
C ALA A 159 3.83 -5.14 -7.68
N ILE A 160 3.47 -3.93 -7.25
CA ILE A 160 3.88 -2.65 -7.81
C ILE A 160 4.41 -1.80 -6.66
N PHE A 161 5.63 -1.28 -6.82
CA PHE A 161 6.26 -0.38 -5.87
C PHE A 161 6.44 1.00 -6.49
N SER A 162 6.28 2.06 -5.71
CA SER A 162 6.37 3.44 -6.20
C SER A 162 7.78 3.86 -6.58
N CYS A 163 8.78 3.26 -5.96
CA CYS A 163 10.19 3.60 -6.15
C CYS A 163 11.11 2.38 -5.97
N ARG A 164 12.33 2.49 -6.44
CA ARG A 164 13.41 1.55 -6.14
C ARG A 164 14.06 1.89 -4.80
N LYS A 165 14.89 0.98 -4.29
CA LYS A 165 15.62 1.11 -3.02
C LYS A 165 16.31 2.46 -2.80
N ASP A 166 16.88 3.05 -3.86
CA ASP A 166 17.65 4.32 -3.79
C ASP A 166 16.82 5.55 -4.14
N GLN A 167 15.53 5.38 -4.43
CA GLN A 167 14.63 6.46 -4.84
C GLN A 167 13.69 6.83 -3.70
N GLU A 168 13.08 8.01 -3.81
CA GLU A 168 12.09 8.51 -2.88
C GLU A 168 10.79 8.80 -3.64
N SER A 169 9.66 8.56 -2.99
CA SER A 169 8.38 9.01 -3.48
C SER A 169 8.10 10.41 -2.91
N TYR A 170 7.66 11.33 -3.75
CA TYR A 170 7.45 12.74 -3.40
C TYR A 170 5.98 13.12 -3.56
N PRO A 171 5.50 14.12 -2.79
CA PRO A 171 4.20 14.73 -3.07
C PRO A 171 4.21 15.39 -4.46
N TYR A 172 3.08 15.31 -5.16
CA TYR A 172 2.89 15.95 -6.46
C TYR A 172 2.42 17.41 -6.28
N ASN A 173 3.03 18.33 -6.99
CA ASN A 173 2.71 19.77 -7.07
C ASN A 173 2.14 20.43 -5.80
N SER A 174 0.83 20.28 -5.54
CA SER A 174 0.11 20.91 -4.40
C SER A 174 0.40 20.20 -3.05
N GLY A 175 1.04 19.03 -3.06
CA GLY A 175 1.23 18.21 -1.87
C GLY A 175 -0.01 17.46 -1.42
N GLU A 176 -1.07 17.42 -2.23
CA GLU A 176 -2.34 16.75 -1.87
C GLU A 176 -2.32 15.25 -2.07
N ILE A 177 -1.54 14.76 -3.04
CA ILE A 177 -1.31 13.34 -3.33
C ILE A 177 0.15 13.10 -3.71
N SER A 178 0.60 11.83 -3.66
CA SER A 178 1.93 11.44 -4.12
C SER A 178 2.05 11.49 -5.65
N ALA A 179 3.28 11.67 -6.15
CA ALA A 179 3.56 11.61 -7.58
C ALA A 179 3.21 10.24 -8.15
N PHE A 180 3.50 9.15 -7.42
CA PHE A 180 3.16 7.79 -7.83
C PHE A 180 1.65 7.64 -8.01
N THR A 181 0.86 7.96 -6.99
CA THR A 181 -0.60 7.86 -7.07
C THR A 181 -1.16 8.70 -8.21
N GLN A 182 -0.69 9.94 -8.39
CA GLN A 182 -1.13 10.80 -9.49
C GLN A 182 -0.91 10.15 -10.85
N PHE A 183 0.32 9.69 -11.13
CA PHE A 183 0.63 9.12 -12.44
C PHE A 183 -0.04 7.74 -12.65
N PHE A 184 -0.11 6.91 -11.61
CA PHE A 184 -0.76 5.60 -11.68
C PHE A 184 -2.25 5.73 -12.02
N VAL A 185 -2.95 6.63 -11.35
CA VAL A 185 -4.38 6.94 -11.60
C VAL A 185 -4.60 7.44 -13.02
N ILE A 186 -3.77 8.37 -13.51
CA ILE A 186 -3.86 8.89 -14.88
C ILE A 186 -3.71 7.74 -15.89
N GLN A 187 -2.75 6.85 -15.71
CA GLN A 187 -2.52 5.71 -16.60
C GLN A 187 -3.71 4.75 -16.63
N LEU A 188 -4.31 4.46 -15.48
CA LEU A 188 -5.52 3.61 -15.42
C LEU A 188 -6.68 4.23 -16.19
N ILE A 189 -6.92 5.54 -16.01
CA ILE A 189 -8.01 6.25 -16.69
C ILE A 189 -7.79 6.30 -18.22
N ILE A 190 -6.57 6.60 -18.66
CA ILE A 190 -6.22 6.66 -20.10
C ILE A 190 -6.42 5.29 -20.74
N LYS A 191 -5.87 4.22 -20.14
CA LYS A 191 -6.03 2.85 -20.67
C LYS A 191 -7.50 2.43 -20.76
N ASN A 192 -8.30 2.75 -19.75
CA ASN A 192 -9.72 2.44 -19.79
C ASN A 192 -10.44 3.15 -20.94
N ARG A 193 -10.14 4.44 -21.18
CA ARG A 193 -10.72 5.22 -22.28
C ARG A 193 -10.32 4.70 -23.68
N ILE A 194 -9.08 4.24 -23.83
CA ILE A 194 -8.60 3.65 -25.09
C ILE A 194 -9.36 2.36 -25.36
N ASN A 195 -9.41 1.45 -24.39
CA ASN A 195 -10.11 0.18 -24.51
C ASN A 195 -11.61 0.34 -24.85
N GLN A 196 -12.27 1.38 -24.32
CA GLN A 196 -13.67 1.66 -24.64
C GLN A 196 -13.87 2.14 -26.07
N LYS A 197 -12.87 2.78 -26.71
CA LYS A 197 -12.97 3.24 -28.12
C LYS A 197 -12.75 2.12 -29.13
N ASP A 198 -12.05 1.06 -28.77
CA ASP A 198 -11.77 -0.07 -29.65
C ASP A 198 -12.99 -1.02 -29.80
N TYR A 199 -14.09 -0.76 -29.09
CA TYR A 199 -15.35 -1.53 -29.14
C TYR A 199 -16.52 -0.76 -29.80
N ILE A 200 -16.28 0.38 -30.47
CA ILE A 200 -17.26 1.17 -31.25
C ILE A 200 -16.85 1.16 -32.72
#